data_7b4dbcbbb21ab018398698265633b0bd
#
_entry.id   7b4dbcbbb21ab018398698265633b0bd
#
_cell.length_a   1.000
_cell.length_b   1.000
_cell.length_c   1.000
_cell.angle_alpha   90.00
_cell.angle_beta   90.00
_cell.angle_gamma   90.00
#
_symmetry.space_group_name_H-M   'P 1'
#
loop_
_entity.id
_entity.type
_entity.pdbx_description
1 polymer ?
#
loop_
_entity_poly.entity_id
_entity_poly.type
_entity_poly.pdbx_seq_one_letter_code
_entity_poly.pdbx_strand_id
1 'polypeptide(L)'
;ALALAYLLKQGYNLLAKNYRAERCEVDLILRDGDAIAFVEVKARASAAYGLGREAVTKKKQQNIIKVAQAYLAAYGMEDANVRFDVVEVDLAANTVTHIPGAFTL
;
A
#
# COMPACT_ATOMS: atom_id res chain seq x y z
N ALA A 1 -3.52 -13.39 2.42
CA ALA A 1 -3.41 -12.49 3.56
C ALA A 1 -4.67 -11.67 3.73
N LEU A 2 -4.95 -11.25 4.98
CA LEU A 2 -6.17 -10.51 5.30
C LEU A 2 -6.28 -9.19 4.55
N ALA A 3 -5.18 -8.45 4.41
CA ALA A 3 -5.18 -7.17 3.74
C ALA A 3 -5.58 -7.30 2.27
N LEU A 4 -4.98 -8.23 1.57
CA LEU A 4 -5.30 -8.45 0.15
C LEU A 4 -6.74 -8.91 -0.03
N ALA A 5 -7.19 -9.86 0.80
CA ALA A 5 -8.56 -10.35 0.72
C ALA A 5 -9.57 -9.21 0.92
N TYR A 6 -9.28 -8.34 1.89
CA TYR A 6 -10.14 -7.18 2.16
C TYR A 6 -10.23 -6.27 0.93
N LEU A 7 -9.08 -5.92 0.34
CA LEU A 7 -9.04 -5.01 -0.81
C LEU A 7 -9.72 -5.61 -2.03
N LEU A 8 -9.53 -6.90 -2.28
CA LEU A 8 -10.21 -7.56 -3.40
C LEU A 8 -11.73 -7.53 -3.22
N LYS A 9 -12.20 -7.69 -1.98
CA LYS A 9 -13.62 -7.59 -1.67
C LYS A 9 -14.18 -6.20 -1.93
N GLN A 10 -13.34 -5.16 -1.79
CA GLN A 10 -13.74 -3.79 -2.07
C GLN A 10 -13.77 -3.47 -3.56
N GLY A 11 -13.42 -4.43 -4.40
CA GLY A 11 -13.45 -4.25 -5.85
C GLY A 11 -12.13 -3.87 -6.48
N TYR A 12 -11.04 -3.85 -5.72
CA TYR A 12 -9.72 -3.56 -6.27
C TYR A 12 -9.18 -4.77 -7.02
N ASN A 13 -8.38 -4.52 -8.04
CA ASN A 13 -7.73 -5.59 -8.82
C ASN A 13 -6.24 -5.62 -8.50
N LEU A 14 -5.73 -6.80 -8.19
CA LEU A 14 -4.32 -6.96 -7.86
C LEU A 14 -3.46 -6.87 -9.12
N LEU A 15 -2.44 -6.01 -9.08
CA LEU A 15 -1.46 -5.87 -10.15
C LEU A 15 -0.14 -6.56 -9.79
N ALA A 16 0.31 -6.43 -8.54
CA ALA A 16 1.55 -7.05 -8.08
C ALA A 16 1.57 -7.18 -6.56
N LYS A 17 2.32 -8.17 -6.07
CA LYS A 17 2.59 -8.37 -4.64
C LYS A 17 4.09 -8.32 -4.42
N ASN A 18 4.50 -7.72 -3.31
CA ASN A 18 5.91 -7.68 -2.91
C ASN A 18 6.81 -7.23 -4.06
N TYR A 19 6.42 -6.13 -4.68
CA TYR A 19 7.16 -5.63 -5.83
C TYR A 19 8.42 -4.89 -5.36
N ARG A 20 9.55 -5.25 -5.94
CA ARG A 20 10.85 -4.70 -5.54
C ARG A 20 11.47 -3.91 -6.68
N ALA A 21 11.98 -2.72 -6.35
CA ALA A 21 12.72 -1.88 -7.28
C ALA A 21 13.55 -0.89 -6.46
N GLU A 22 14.67 -0.43 -6.98
CA GLU A 22 15.53 0.57 -6.34
C GLU A 22 15.92 0.16 -4.92
N ARG A 23 16.09 -1.14 -4.69
CA ARG A 23 16.45 -1.74 -3.39
C ARG A 23 15.37 -1.53 -2.32
N CYS A 24 14.17 -1.23 -2.76
CA CYS A 24 13.02 -1.04 -1.88
C CYS A 24 11.90 -1.96 -2.30
N GLU A 25 10.86 -2.05 -1.49
CA GLU A 25 9.72 -2.94 -1.75
C GLU A 25 8.42 -2.25 -1.36
N VAL A 26 7.37 -2.53 -2.13
CA VAL A 26 6.00 -2.19 -1.77
C VAL A 26 5.21 -3.48 -1.63
N ASP A 27 4.34 -3.56 -0.62
CA ASP A 27 3.65 -4.81 -0.32
C ASP A 27 2.64 -5.20 -1.38
N LEU A 28 1.81 -4.25 -1.81
CA LEU A 28 0.76 -4.51 -2.79
C LEU A 28 0.65 -3.35 -3.78
N ILE A 29 0.37 -3.69 -5.04
CA ILE A 29 0.02 -2.71 -6.06
C ILE A 29 -1.33 -3.16 -6.62
N LEU A 30 -2.33 -2.28 -6.54
CA LEU A 30 -3.68 -2.61 -6.96
C LEU A 30 -4.25 -1.50 -7.85
N ARG A 31 -5.23 -1.88 -8.68
CA ARG A 31 -5.98 -0.93 -9.48
C ARG A 31 -7.32 -0.67 -8.81
N ASP A 32 -7.64 0.60 -8.65
CA ASP A 32 -8.94 1.07 -8.14
C ASP A 32 -9.52 2.01 -9.19
N GLY A 33 -10.33 1.49 -10.10
CA GLY A 33 -10.84 2.29 -11.21
C GLY A 33 -9.70 2.86 -12.04
N ASP A 34 -9.58 4.18 -12.08
CA ASP A 34 -8.53 4.89 -12.83
C ASP A 34 -7.24 5.04 -12.03
N ALA A 35 -7.26 4.72 -10.76
CA ALA A 35 -6.11 4.93 -9.88
C ALA A 35 -5.32 3.65 -9.69
N ILE A 36 -4.02 3.83 -9.48
CA ILE A 36 -3.14 2.76 -9.06
C ILE A 36 -2.75 3.04 -7.62
N ALA A 37 -3.05 2.10 -6.72
CA ALA A 37 -2.79 2.22 -5.31
C ALA A 37 -1.56 1.40 -4.93
N PHE A 38 -0.57 2.07 -4.35
CA PHE A 38 0.61 1.42 -3.79
C PHE A 38 0.38 1.31 -2.29
N VAL A 39 0.32 0.09 -1.79
CA VAL A 39 -0.18 -0.19 -0.45
C VAL A 39 0.91 -0.76 0.44
N GLU A 40 1.08 -0.14 1.59
CA GLU A 40 1.93 -0.65 2.67
C GLU A 40 1.03 -1.33 3.70
N VAL A 41 1.34 -2.57 4.03
CA VAL A 41 0.57 -3.34 5.00
C VAL A 41 1.30 -3.34 6.34
N LYS A 42 0.57 -2.98 7.41
CA LYS A 42 1.08 -2.99 8.78
C LYS A 42 0.27 -3.97 9.61
N ALA A 43 0.91 -5.04 10.05
CA ALA A 43 0.28 -6.03 10.92
C ALA A 43 0.67 -5.75 12.36
N ARG A 44 -0.31 -5.79 13.25
CA ARG A 44 -0.12 -5.54 14.68
C ARG A 44 -0.79 -6.61 15.50
N ALA A 45 -0.18 -6.94 16.63
CA ALA A 45 -0.78 -7.85 17.60
C ALA A 45 -1.83 -7.16 18.46
N SER A 46 -1.81 -5.83 18.52
CA SER A 46 -2.70 -5.05 19.38
C SER A 46 -2.78 -3.61 18.85
N ALA A 47 -3.96 -2.99 19.00
CA ALA A 47 -4.18 -1.60 18.61
C ALA A 47 -3.47 -0.61 19.55
N ALA A 48 -2.80 -1.07 20.60
CA ALA A 48 -2.14 -0.20 21.57
C ALA A 48 -0.94 0.55 21.02
N TYR A 49 -0.48 0.23 19.82
CA TYR A 49 0.72 0.82 19.24
C TYR A 49 0.47 1.99 18.28
N GLY A 50 -0.73 2.58 18.34
CA GLY A 50 -1.06 3.74 17.51
C GLY A 50 -1.65 3.36 16.16
N LEU A 51 -1.82 4.35 15.29
CA LEU A 51 -2.43 4.16 13.98
C LEU A 51 -1.39 3.70 12.96
N GLY A 52 -1.82 2.89 11.99
CA GLY A 52 -0.94 2.34 10.97
C GLY A 52 -0.16 3.40 10.19
N ARG A 53 -0.83 4.50 9.83
CA ARG A 53 -0.16 5.57 9.07
C ARG A 53 0.94 6.26 9.87
N GLU A 54 0.84 6.28 11.21
CA GLU A 54 1.87 6.86 12.06
C GLU A 54 3.13 6.01 12.09
N ALA A 55 3.00 4.71 11.78
CA ALA A 55 4.13 3.80 11.71
C ALA A 55 4.88 3.88 10.39
N VAL A 56 4.34 4.59 9.40
CA VAL A 56 5.00 4.74 8.09
C VAL A 56 5.82 6.03 8.11
N THR A 57 7.11 5.89 8.38
CA THR A 57 8.02 7.03 8.50
C THR A 57 8.20 7.75 7.18
N LYS A 58 8.73 8.98 7.25
CA LYS A 58 9.04 9.74 6.05
C LYS A 58 9.99 8.99 5.13
N LYS A 59 10.97 8.32 5.70
CA LYS A 59 11.92 7.51 4.94
C LYS A 59 11.21 6.36 4.22
N LYS A 60 10.32 5.68 4.91
CA LYS A 60 9.55 4.59 4.32
C LYS A 60 8.66 5.08 3.19
N GLN A 61 8.02 6.23 3.39
CA GLN A 61 7.20 6.85 2.35
C GLN A 61 8.02 7.14 1.11
N GLN A 62 9.22 7.72 1.27
CA GLN A 62 10.11 8.01 0.15
C GLN A 62 10.54 6.73 -0.57
N ASN A 63 10.79 5.65 0.18
CA ASN A 63 11.15 4.37 -0.42
C ASN A 63 10.00 3.82 -1.27
N ILE A 64 8.77 3.90 -0.76
CA ILE A 64 7.59 3.45 -1.50
C ILE A 64 7.40 4.28 -2.77
N ILE A 65 7.61 5.59 -2.68
CA ILE A 65 7.51 6.49 -3.83
C ILE A 65 8.53 6.10 -4.91
N LYS A 66 9.77 5.77 -4.52
CA LYS A 66 10.78 5.32 -5.48
C LYS A 66 10.34 4.06 -6.22
N VAL A 67 9.80 3.09 -5.48
CA VAL A 67 9.30 1.86 -6.07
C VAL A 67 8.16 2.16 -7.04
N ALA A 68 7.25 3.04 -6.64
CA ALA A 68 6.12 3.42 -7.47
C ALA A 68 6.57 4.06 -8.79
N GLN A 69 7.52 4.98 -8.72
CA GLN A 69 8.06 5.63 -9.91
C GLN A 69 8.70 4.60 -10.86
N ALA A 70 9.45 3.65 -10.30
CA ALA A 70 10.07 2.60 -11.10
C ALA A 70 9.02 1.70 -11.75
N TYR A 71 7.97 1.34 -11.01
CA TYR A 71 6.89 0.51 -11.54
C TYR A 71 6.18 1.22 -12.69
N LEU A 72 5.81 2.48 -12.49
CA LEU A 72 5.09 3.25 -13.51
C LEU A 72 5.94 3.39 -14.78
N ALA A 73 7.22 3.65 -14.63
CA ALA A 73 8.12 3.76 -15.78
C ALA A 73 8.25 2.42 -16.51
N ALA A 74 8.40 1.33 -15.77
CA ALA A 74 8.57 0.01 -16.35
C ALA A 74 7.36 -0.43 -17.18
N TYR A 75 6.16 -0.01 -16.80
CA TYR A 75 4.92 -0.42 -17.45
C TYR A 75 4.27 0.70 -18.28
N GLY A 76 4.98 1.82 -18.50
CA GLY A 76 4.47 2.90 -19.33
C GLY A 76 3.24 3.59 -18.77
N MET A 77 3.17 3.71 -17.44
CA MET A 77 2.01 4.25 -16.75
C MET A 77 2.28 5.57 -16.03
N GLU A 78 3.24 6.36 -16.53
CA GLU A 78 3.65 7.60 -15.86
C GLU A 78 2.52 8.61 -15.72
N ASP A 79 1.51 8.53 -16.61
CA ASP A 79 0.37 9.44 -16.56
C ASP A 79 -0.80 8.93 -15.71
N ALA A 80 -0.64 7.78 -15.09
CA ALA A 80 -1.71 7.21 -14.29
C ALA A 80 -1.96 8.02 -13.01
N ASN A 81 -3.19 8.00 -12.53
CA ASN A 81 -3.51 8.52 -11.21
C ASN A 81 -2.90 7.57 -10.17
N VAL A 82 -2.19 8.13 -9.21
CA VAL A 82 -1.47 7.34 -8.21
C VAL A 82 -1.95 7.69 -6.81
N ARG A 83 -2.11 6.66 -5.99
CA ARG A 83 -2.50 6.82 -4.60
C ARG A 83 -1.62 5.94 -3.73
N PHE A 84 -1.24 6.45 -2.56
CA PHE A 84 -0.44 5.71 -1.59
C PHE A 84 -1.31 5.42 -0.38
N ASP A 85 -1.54 4.14 -0.11
CA ASP A 85 -2.45 3.69 0.92
C ASP A 85 -1.70 2.92 2.00
N VAL A 86 -2.26 2.92 3.20
CA VAL A 86 -1.81 2.06 4.29
C VAL A 86 -2.96 1.16 4.69
N VAL A 87 -2.69 -0.12 4.89
CA VAL A 87 -3.66 -1.06 5.43
C VAL A 87 -3.10 -1.60 6.73
N GLU A 88 -3.84 -1.39 7.80
CA GLU A 88 -3.48 -1.90 9.12
C GLU A 88 -4.30 -3.14 9.43
N VAL A 89 -3.61 -4.21 9.80
CA VAL A 89 -4.24 -5.46 10.20
C VAL A 89 -4.01 -5.66 11.68
N ASP A 90 -5.10 -5.76 12.44
CA ASP A 90 -5.04 -6.10 13.87
C ASP A 90 -5.20 -7.60 13.99
N LEU A 91 -4.11 -8.30 14.31
CA LEU A 91 -4.12 -9.75 14.37
C LEU A 91 -4.89 -10.28 15.57
N ALA A 92 -4.92 -9.53 16.66
CA ALA A 92 -5.67 -9.94 17.85
C ALA A 92 -7.18 -9.84 17.63
N ALA A 93 -7.63 -8.73 17.03
CA ALA A 93 -9.04 -8.50 16.76
C ALA A 93 -9.49 -9.08 15.42
N ASN A 94 -8.54 -9.50 14.59
CA ASN A 94 -8.80 -10.00 13.23
C ASN A 94 -9.57 -9.00 12.39
N THR A 95 -9.15 -7.72 12.46
CA THR A 95 -9.77 -6.62 11.73
C THR A 95 -8.79 -5.96 10.78
N VAL A 96 -9.32 -5.31 9.75
CA VAL A 96 -8.54 -4.60 8.73
C VAL A 96 -9.03 -3.16 8.68
N THR A 97 -8.09 -2.21 8.73
CA THR A 97 -8.38 -0.80 8.56
C THR A 97 -7.62 -0.29 7.34
N HIS A 98 -8.34 0.23 6.36
CA HIS A 98 -7.76 0.77 5.14
C HIS A 98 -7.72 2.29 5.22
N ILE A 99 -6.56 2.87 5.01
CA ILE A 99 -6.36 4.32 5.01
C ILE A 99 -5.94 4.72 3.60
N PRO A 100 -6.91 5.06 2.73
CA PRO A 100 -6.59 5.49 1.37
C PRO A 100 -5.99 6.89 1.38
N GLY A 101 -5.03 7.12 0.49
CA GLY A 101 -4.39 8.43 0.40
C GLY A 101 -3.65 8.82 1.66
N ALA A 102 -3.00 7.87 2.30
CA ALA A 102 -2.31 8.10 3.57
C ALA A 102 -1.15 9.08 3.45
N PHE A 103 -0.53 9.13 2.29
CA PHE A 103 0.50 10.13 1.99
C PHE A 103 0.54 10.38 0.48
N THR A 104 1.27 11.42 0.08
CA THR A 104 1.35 11.84 -1.33
C THR A 104 2.80 12.04 -1.75
N LEU A 105 2.96 12.24 -3.04
CA LEU A 105 4.27 12.53 -3.62
C LEU A 105 4.88 13.82 -3.07
#